data_49c531eddd12c63f2af7a99e6fdd4dc4
#
_entry.id   49c531eddd12c63f2af7a99e6fdd4dc4
#
_cell.length_a   1.000
_cell.length_b   1.000
_cell.length_c   1.000
_cell.angle_alpha   90.00
_cell.angle_beta   90.00
_cell.angle_gamma   90.00
#
_symmetry.space_group_name_H-M   'P 1'
#
loop_
_entity.id
_entity.type
_entity.pdbx_description
1 polymer ?
#
loop_
_entity_poly.entity_id
_entity_poly.type
_entity_poly.pdbx_seq_one_letter_code
_entity_poly.pdbx_strand_id
1 'polypeptide(L)'
;MRFNREPFDANVYSRPKTELLKPFVFFITASILILQGCDIINPKEKEPAYLYIPSFTFQANLNQGTSSEAITEVWVYADDQSLGVFDLPAKIPILDLGTSNIRIFAGIKNNGISNTRIRYPFYAPFDTTLTISAFQIDTLIPHFSYYNLAVISEKGFESGNFFVQTGSNNGSFSVTNQADQVFEGNRSGWGHIDTGLSHLLYKDDENLFYQSGNNVFLEMNYSSNNIFSVGFITTTGGITSKNVALIINPSSSGDGLSPVWKKIYIDFGYVLQQNPTAQFHELYIESIPANSSTPVNIFLDNLKWVTW
;
A
#
# COMPACT_ATOMS: atom_id res chain seq x y z
N MET A 1 -57.59 79.17 72.59
CA MET A 1 -57.26 77.95 71.85
C MET A 1 -55.86 78.11 71.29
N ARG A 2 -54.85 77.42 71.78
CA ARG A 2 -53.48 77.46 71.32
C ARG A 2 -53.27 76.31 70.34
N PHE A 3 -52.85 76.56 69.09
CA PHE A 3 -52.40 75.52 68.19
C PHE A 3 -50.89 75.37 68.34
N ASN A 4 -50.46 74.14 68.73
CA ASN A 4 -49.07 73.74 68.68
C ASN A 4 -48.72 73.33 67.27
N ARG A 5 -47.66 73.93 66.72
CA ARG A 5 -47.02 73.44 65.48
C ARG A 5 -45.78 72.66 65.88
N GLU A 6 -45.76 71.37 65.54
CA GLU A 6 -44.54 70.57 65.62
C GLU A 6 -43.63 70.86 64.42
N PRO A 7 -42.29 70.80 64.58
CA PRO A 7 -41.35 71.05 63.50
C PRO A 7 -41.17 69.80 62.62
N PHE A 8 -41.11 69.99 61.32
CA PHE A 8 -40.85 68.99 60.29
C PHE A 8 -39.37 68.64 60.30
N ASP A 9 -39.01 67.39 60.69
CA ASP A 9 -37.66 66.81 60.57
C ASP A 9 -37.40 66.32 59.15
N ALA A 10 -36.56 67.09 58.44
CA ALA A 10 -36.08 66.70 57.10
C ALA A 10 -34.73 65.95 57.21
N ASN A 11 -34.78 64.65 57.56
CA ASN A 11 -33.62 63.80 57.44
C ASN A 11 -33.59 63.14 56.01
N VAL A 12 -32.99 63.88 55.06
CA VAL A 12 -32.66 63.36 53.75
C VAL A 12 -31.43 62.51 53.87
N TYR A 13 -31.64 61.15 53.86
CA TYR A 13 -30.57 60.17 53.76
C TYR A 13 -29.91 60.30 52.36
N SER A 14 -28.79 61.00 52.32
CA SER A 14 -27.87 60.95 51.18
C SER A 14 -27.14 59.58 51.18
N ARG A 15 -27.58 58.61 50.37
CA ARG A 15 -26.81 57.41 50.13
C ARG A 15 -25.48 57.78 49.46
N PRO A 16 -24.34 57.28 49.94
CA PRO A 16 -23.03 57.62 49.38
C PRO A 16 -22.96 57.01 47.97
N LYS A 17 -22.69 57.83 46.95
CA LYS A 17 -22.54 57.46 45.51
C LYS A 17 -21.40 56.45 45.28
N THR A 18 -20.62 56.11 46.28
CA THR A 18 -19.49 55.16 46.23
C THR A 18 -19.90 53.70 46.23
N GLU A 19 -21.09 53.32 46.65
CA GLU A 19 -21.57 51.97 46.72
C GLU A 19 -21.94 51.38 45.30
N LEU A 20 -22.34 52.26 44.38
CA LEU A 20 -22.65 51.84 42.97
C LEU A 20 -21.40 51.73 42.12
N LEU A 21 -20.29 52.33 42.53
CA LEU A 21 -19.04 52.27 41.76
C LEU A 21 -18.33 50.92 41.88
N LYS A 22 -18.46 50.24 43.01
CA LYS A 22 -17.82 48.95 43.29
C LYS A 22 -18.30 47.84 42.36
N PRO A 23 -19.60 47.59 42.14
CA PRO A 23 -20.05 46.57 41.17
C PRO A 23 -19.72 46.94 39.72
N PHE A 24 -19.73 48.23 39.37
CA PHE A 24 -19.38 48.70 38.03
C PHE A 24 -17.90 48.48 37.70
N VAL A 25 -16.99 48.78 38.66
CA VAL A 25 -15.56 48.48 38.53
C VAL A 25 -15.32 46.97 38.45
N PHE A 26 -16.04 46.16 39.25
CA PHE A 26 -15.94 44.71 39.19
C PHE A 26 -16.38 44.14 37.83
N PHE A 27 -17.48 44.66 37.26
CA PHE A 27 -17.96 44.27 35.94
C PHE A 27 -16.98 44.66 34.82
N ILE A 28 -16.38 45.84 34.87
CA ILE A 28 -15.37 46.28 33.92
C ILE A 28 -14.12 45.40 34.02
N THR A 29 -13.63 45.11 35.24
CA THR A 29 -12.45 44.27 35.45
C THR A 29 -12.70 42.83 34.99
N ALA A 30 -13.88 42.26 35.26
CA ALA A 30 -14.30 40.95 34.81
C ALA A 30 -14.41 40.89 33.24
N SER A 31 -14.96 41.97 32.64
CA SER A 31 -15.07 42.08 31.18
C SER A 31 -13.70 42.18 30.50
N ILE A 32 -12.74 42.87 31.10
CA ILE A 32 -11.35 42.98 30.59
C ILE A 32 -10.64 41.60 30.68
N LEU A 33 -10.87 40.82 31.75
CA LEU A 33 -10.32 39.49 31.93
C LEU A 33 -10.88 38.48 30.90
N ILE A 34 -12.15 38.64 30.49
CA ILE A 34 -12.76 37.78 29.44
C ILE A 34 -12.20 38.13 28.05
N LEU A 35 -11.81 39.39 27.82
CA LEU A 35 -11.22 39.82 26.53
C LEU A 35 -9.78 39.35 26.33
N GLN A 36 -9.09 38.90 27.36
CA GLN A 36 -7.74 38.29 27.26
C GLN A 36 -7.77 36.81 26.86
N GLY A 37 -8.94 36.21 26.68
CA GLY A 37 -9.12 34.77 26.39
C GLY A 37 -8.86 34.37 24.93
N CYS A 38 -8.58 35.32 24.01
CA CYS A 38 -8.44 35.00 22.59
C CYS A 38 -7.28 34.02 22.28
N ASP A 39 -6.14 34.14 22.95
CA ASP A 39 -4.98 33.25 22.73
C ASP A 39 -5.13 31.87 23.37
N ILE A 40 -6.04 31.72 24.36
CA ILE A 40 -6.33 30.43 25.01
C ILE A 40 -7.35 29.61 24.17
N ILE A 41 -8.32 30.31 23.55
CA ILE A 41 -9.41 29.70 22.80
C ILE A 41 -8.98 29.45 21.36
N ASN A 42 -8.11 30.25 20.78
CA ASN A 42 -7.59 30.12 19.42
C ASN A 42 -6.07 30.35 19.43
N PRO A 43 -5.28 29.33 19.84
CA PRO A 43 -3.83 29.44 19.80
C PRO A 43 -3.37 29.66 18.35
N LYS A 44 -2.27 30.39 18.17
CA LYS A 44 -1.70 30.60 16.83
C LYS A 44 -1.52 29.23 16.14
N GLU A 45 -2.08 29.11 14.95
CA GLU A 45 -1.87 27.92 14.12
C GLU A 45 -0.38 27.78 13.81
N LYS A 46 0.11 26.53 13.87
CA LYS A 46 1.50 26.24 13.48
C LYS A 46 1.67 26.49 11.98
N GLU A 47 2.70 27.23 11.63
CA GLU A 47 3.06 27.51 10.25
C GLU A 47 3.65 26.23 9.61
N PRO A 48 3.02 25.65 8.59
CA PRO A 48 3.48 24.37 8.03
C PRO A 48 4.74 24.54 7.17
N ALA A 49 5.61 23.57 7.22
CA ALA A 49 6.54 23.24 6.15
C ALA A 49 5.93 22.15 5.26
N TYR A 50 6.54 21.88 4.12
CA TYR A 50 6.06 20.84 3.22
C TYR A 50 7.19 19.92 2.78
N LEU A 51 6.92 18.63 2.81
CA LEU A 51 7.74 17.63 2.13
C LEU A 51 7.09 17.31 0.77
N TYR A 52 7.83 17.50 -0.31
CA TYR A 52 7.39 17.17 -1.66
C TYR A 52 8.10 15.93 -2.16
N ILE A 53 7.35 14.88 -2.51
CA ILE A 53 7.86 13.64 -3.08
C ILE A 53 7.26 13.51 -4.48
N PRO A 54 8.00 13.91 -5.54
CA PRO A 54 7.52 13.87 -6.92
C PRO A 54 7.45 12.45 -7.47
N SER A 55 8.41 11.61 -7.11
CA SER A 55 8.63 10.26 -7.62
C SER A 55 9.55 9.49 -6.67
N PHE A 56 9.84 8.25 -7.01
CA PHE A 56 10.85 7.42 -6.37
C PHE A 56 11.75 6.77 -7.41
N THR A 57 12.79 6.08 -6.96
CA THR A 57 13.58 5.14 -7.76
C THR A 57 13.60 3.79 -7.07
N PHE A 58 13.65 2.72 -7.86
CA PHE A 58 13.78 1.35 -7.36
C PHE A 58 14.88 0.62 -8.10
N GLN A 59 15.72 -0.10 -7.36
CA GLN A 59 16.80 -0.90 -7.93
C GLN A 59 16.91 -2.22 -7.18
N ALA A 60 16.76 -3.34 -7.89
CA ALA A 60 17.12 -4.65 -7.38
C ALA A 60 18.65 -4.78 -7.37
N ASN A 61 19.21 -5.39 -6.32
CA ASN A 61 20.64 -5.70 -6.26
C ASN A 61 20.97 -6.91 -7.14
N LEU A 62 22.27 -7.16 -7.35
CA LEU A 62 22.72 -8.39 -7.99
C LEU A 62 22.11 -9.62 -7.30
N ASN A 63 21.63 -10.57 -8.06
CA ASN A 63 20.96 -11.79 -7.62
C ASN A 63 19.56 -11.59 -7.00
N GLN A 64 18.94 -10.42 -7.16
CA GLN A 64 17.56 -10.16 -6.73
C GLN A 64 16.60 -10.05 -7.92
N GLY A 65 17.07 -10.45 -9.12
CA GLY A 65 16.31 -10.42 -10.34
C GLY A 65 16.12 -9.02 -10.91
N THR A 66 15.06 -8.83 -11.68
CA THR A 66 14.81 -7.57 -12.38
C THR A 66 14.31 -6.46 -11.45
N SER A 67 14.43 -5.21 -11.89
CA SER A 67 13.93 -4.04 -11.17
C SER A 67 12.47 -3.70 -11.51
N SER A 68 11.71 -4.66 -12.05
CA SER A 68 10.28 -4.49 -12.27
C SER A 68 9.54 -4.34 -10.94
N GLU A 69 8.76 -3.26 -10.80
CA GLU A 69 8.03 -2.90 -9.59
C GLU A 69 6.64 -2.34 -9.91
N ALA A 70 5.76 -2.27 -8.92
CA ALA A 70 4.49 -1.56 -8.95
C ALA A 70 4.20 -0.92 -7.59
N ILE A 71 5.14 -0.07 -7.15
CA ILE A 71 4.99 0.78 -5.97
C ILE A 71 3.96 1.86 -6.33
N THR A 72 2.87 1.93 -5.59
CA THR A 72 1.76 2.84 -5.90
C THR A 72 1.65 4.01 -4.93
N GLU A 73 2.17 3.86 -3.72
CA GLU A 73 2.11 4.87 -2.67
C GLU A 73 3.35 4.81 -1.78
N VAL A 74 3.51 5.86 -0.97
CA VAL A 74 4.54 5.96 0.07
C VAL A 74 3.91 6.15 1.44
N TRP A 75 4.46 5.47 2.44
CA TRP A 75 4.10 5.59 3.86
C TRP A 75 5.16 6.44 4.53
N VAL A 76 4.81 7.63 4.99
CA VAL A 76 5.76 8.63 5.48
C VAL A 76 5.65 8.79 6.98
N TYR A 77 6.81 8.79 7.63
CA TYR A 77 6.98 8.98 9.07
C TYR A 77 7.99 10.09 9.33
N ALA A 78 7.74 10.89 10.36
CA ALA A 78 8.69 11.84 10.93
C ALA A 78 8.88 11.50 12.40
N ASP A 79 10.14 11.27 12.85
CA ASP A 79 10.49 10.87 14.21
C ASP A 79 9.60 9.71 14.72
N ASP A 80 9.45 8.66 13.89
CA ASP A 80 8.63 7.46 14.09
C ASP A 80 7.10 7.72 14.19
N GLN A 81 6.64 8.97 14.02
CA GLN A 81 5.22 9.31 13.94
C GLN A 81 4.72 9.26 12.49
N SER A 82 3.61 8.56 12.27
CA SER A 82 3.02 8.46 10.93
C SER A 82 2.43 9.79 10.48
N LEU A 83 2.91 10.32 9.36
CA LEU A 83 2.31 11.46 8.68
C LEU A 83 1.17 11.02 7.74
N GLY A 84 1.19 9.78 7.26
CA GLY A 84 0.15 9.23 6.40
C GLY A 84 0.65 8.35 5.26
N VAL A 85 -0.28 8.03 4.38
CA VAL A 85 -0.07 7.24 3.14
C VAL A 85 -0.48 8.10 1.97
N PHE A 86 0.40 8.23 0.99
CA PHE A 86 0.24 9.19 -0.09
C PHE A 86 0.51 8.54 -1.45
N ASP A 87 -0.41 8.74 -2.39
CA ASP A 87 -0.13 8.47 -3.81
C ASP A 87 0.85 9.53 -4.34
N LEU A 88 1.71 9.17 -5.28
CA LEU A 88 2.69 10.09 -5.87
C LEU A 88 2.16 10.77 -7.14
N PRO A 89 2.50 12.05 -7.37
CA PRO A 89 3.33 12.93 -6.54
C PRO A 89 2.60 13.42 -5.29
N ALA A 90 3.30 13.55 -4.16
CA ALA A 90 2.73 13.95 -2.87
C ALA A 90 3.35 15.24 -2.32
N LYS A 91 2.50 16.13 -1.77
CA LYS A 91 2.91 17.30 -1.00
C LYS A 91 2.33 17.18 0.40
N ILE A 92 3.19 16.94 1.37
CA ILE A 92 2.85 16.52 2.73
C ILE A 92 3.14 17.66 3.70
N PRO A 93 2.15 18.17 4.45
CA PRO A 93 2.39 19.21 5.45
C PRO A 93 3.08 18.61 6.68
N ILE A 94 4.09 19.32 7.20
CA ILE A 94 4.79 19.01 8.44
C ILE A 94 4.67 20.20 9.38
N LEU A 95 4.14 19.96 10.57
CA LEU A 95 3.88 21.01 11.56
C LEU A 95 4.95 21.08 12.64
N ASP A 96 5.74 20.03 12.82
CA ASP A 96 6.83 19.99 13.77
C ASP A 96 8.12 20.42 13.07
N LEU A 97 8.53 21.66 13.42
CA LEU A 97 9.72 22.30 12.85
C LEU A 97 10.98 21.87 13.59
N GLY A 98 12.12 22.00 12.93
CA GLY A 98 13.42 21.61 13.48
C GLY A 98 13.99 20.40 12.76
N THR A 99 14.94 19.73 13.39
CA THR A 99 15.60 18.55 12.81
C THR A 99 14.74 17.31 13.08
N SER A 100 14.33 16.61 12.02
CA SER A 100 13.50 15.40 12.10
C SER A 100 14.09 14.28 11.24
N ASN A 101 13.96 13.05 11.71
CA ASN A 101 14.27 11.84 10.94
C ASN A 101 13.07 11.46 10.10
N ILE A 102 13.21 11.52 8.80
CA ILE A 102 12.17 11.15 7.85
C ILE A 102 12.40 9.72 7.38
N ARG A 103 11.40 8.87 7.57
CA ARG A 103 11.40 7.48 7.09
C ARG A 103 10.26 7.27 6.13
N ILE A 104 10.57 6.72 4.95
CA ILE A 104 9.61 6.50 3.87
C ILE A 104 9.64 5.02 3.48
N PHE A 105 8.48 4.35 3.54
CA PHE A 105 8.31 2.98 3.07
C PHE A 105 7.58 2.96 1.74
N ALA A 106 7.98 2.05 0.87
CA ALA A 106 7.25 1.74 -0.35
C ALA A 106 5.97 0.96 -0.04
N GLY A 107 4.85 1.41 -0.59
CA GLY A 107 3.55 0.77 -0.49
C GLY A 107 3.14 0.11 -1.79
N ILE A 108 2.46 -1.02 -1.67
CA ILE A 108 1.94 -1.81 -2.78
C ILE A 108 0.46 -2.16 -2.56
N LYS A 109 -0.20 -2.54 -3.63
CA LYS A 109 -1.53 -3.17 -3.58
C LYS A 109 -1.36 -4.67 -3.36
N ASN A 110 -1.64 -5.15 -2.14
CA ASN A 110 -1.61 -6.57 -1.84
C ASN A 110 -2.64 -7.33 -2.69
N ASN A 111 -2.21 -8.39 -3.36
CA ASN A 111 -3.03 -9.16 -4.29
C ASN A 111 -3.65 -8.31 -5.43
N GLY A 112 -3.04 -7.17 -5.77
CA GLY A 112 -3.55 -6.24 -6.78
C GLY A 112 -4.85 -5.53 -6.41
N ILE A 113 -5.30 -5.63 -5.15
CA ILE A 113 -6.58 -5.06 -4.67
C ILE A 113 -6.36 -3.61 -4.22
N SER A 114 -7.06 -2.66 -4.83
CA SER A 114 -6.87 -1.22 -4.58
C SER A 114 -7.08 -0.80 -3.12
N ASN A 115 -7.93 -1.50 -2.37
CA ASN A 115 -8.24 -1.18 -0.98
C ASN A 115 -7.32 -1.87 0.04
N THR A 116 -6.46 -2.80 -0.41
CA THR A 116 -5.50 -3.51 0.46
C THR A 116 -4.10 -2.98 0.24
N ARG A 117 -3.86 -1.76 0.70
CA ARG A 117 -2.55 -1.10 0.64
C ARG A 117 -1.72 -1.53 1.84
N ILE A 118 -0.50 -1.99 1.59
CA ILE A 118 0.44 -2.40 2.62
C ILE A 118 1.83 -1.84 2.33
N ARG A 119 2.62 -1.63 3.38
CA ARG A 119 4.07 -1.51 3.23
C ARG A 119 4.59 -2.86 2.76
N TYR A 120 5.30 -2.90 1.63
CA TYR A 120 5.83 -4.18 1.18
C TYR A 120 6.93 -4.65 2.12
N PRO A 121 6.80 -5.84 2.74
CA PRO A 121 7.68 -6.23 3.83
C PRO A 121 9.14 -6.42 3.39
N PHE A 122 9.40 -6.66 2.12
CA PHE A 122 10.72 -6.95 1.60
C PHE A 122 11.45 -5.75 1.00
N TYR A 123 10.82 -4.57 0.90
CA TYR A 123 11.50 -3.35 0.48
C TYR A 123 12.05 -2.59 1.68
N ALA A 124 13.35 -2.25 1.61
CA ALA A 124 14.00 -1.43 2.61
C ALA A 124 13.42 -0.01 2.59
N PRO A 125 13.20 0.62 3.75
CA PRO A 125 12.77 2.00 3.81
C PRO A 125 13.89 2.93 3.35
N PHE A 126 13.49 4.11 2.89
CA PHE A 126 14.39 5.23 2.71
C PHE A 126 14.42 6.06 4.01
N ASP A 127 15.60 6.25 4.58
CA ASP A 127 15.82 7.02 5.80
C ASP A 127 16.69 8.25 5.50
N THR A 128 16.29 9.42 6.00
CA THR A 128 17.07 10.65 5.92
C THR A 128 16.76 11.58 7.08
N THR A 129 17.63 12.53 7.35
CA THR A 129 17.42 13.59 8.33
C THR A 129 17.26 14.93 7.63
N LEU A 130 16.20 15.68 7.94
CA LEU A 130 15.94 17.00 7.40
C LEU A 130 15.87 18.04 8.52
N THR A 131 16.29 19.27 8.21
CA THR A 131 16.02 20.46 9.04
C THR A 131 14.84 21.21 8.44
N ILE A 132 13.69 21.07 9.09
CA ILE A 132 12.39 21.55 8.60
C ILE A 132 12.18 22.98 9.11
N SER A 133 11.98 23.93 8.19
CA SER A 133 11.70 25.34 8.52
C SER A 133 10.35 25.77 8.00
N ALA A 134 9.67 26.65 8.75
CA ALA A 134 8.35 27.16 8.36
C ALA A 134 8.34 27.71 6.93
N PHE A 135 7.26 27.42 6.18
CA PHE A 135 7.03 27.81 4.79
C PHE A 135 8.00 27.20 3.77
N GLN A 136 8.97 26.39 4.19
CA GLN A 136 9.90 25.70 3.28
C GLN A 136 9.23 24.51 2.61
N ILE A 137 9.66 24.20 1.38
CA ILE A 137 9.32 22.97 0.68
C ILE A 137 10.61 22.21 0.44
N ASP A 138 10.75 21.06 1.12
CA ASP A 138 11.84 20.14 0.91
C ASP A 138 11.43 19.06 -0.09
N THR A 139 12.26 18.81 -1.10
CA THR A 139 11.99 17.79 -2.13
C THR A 139 12.84 16.56 -1.88
N LEU A 140 12.19 15.40 -1.78
CA LEU A 140 12.85 14.09 -1.68
C LEU A 140 12.44 13.19 -2.83
N ILE A 141 13.42 12.43 -3.35
CA ILE A 141 13.19 11.31 -4.27
C ILE A 141 13.73 10.07 -3.56
N PRO A 142 12.87 9.31 -2.84
CA PRO A 142 13.33 8.12 -2.14
C PRO A 142 13.84 7.07 -3.10
N HIS A 143 14.91 6.39 -2.70
CA HIS A 143 15.46 5.24 -3.40
C HIS A 143 15.09 3.97 -2.62
N PHE A 144 14.37 3.06 -3.26
CA PHE A 144 14.00 1.78 -2.68
C PHE A 144 14.80 0.64 -3.29
N SER A 145 15.01 -0.40 -2.48
CA SER A 145 15.61 -1.67 -2.89
C SER A 145 15.02 -2.78 -2.03
N TYR A 146 15.26 -4.03 -2.38
CA TYR A 146 14.97 -5.11 -1.44
C TYR A 146 15.91 -5.03 -0.23
N TYR A 147 15.45 -5.50 0.91
CA TYR A 147 16.35 -5.77 2.02
C TYR A 147 17.42 -6.77 1.60
N ASN A 148 18.65 -6.59 2.10
CA ASN A 148 19.75 -7.53 1.83
C ASN A 148 19.50 -8.95 2.37
N LEU A 149 18.64 -9.08 3.39
CA LEU A 149 18.27 -10.36 4.00
C LEU A 149 17.08 -11.04 3.29
N ALA A 150 16.41 -10.35 2.38
CA ALA A 150 15.34 -10.96 1.61
C ALA A 150 15.90 -12.09 0.72
N VAL A 151 15.33 -13.28 0.86
CA VAL A 151 15.65 -14.43 0.02
C VAL A 151 14.76 -14.36 -1.22
N ILE A 152 15.38 -14.26 -2.38
CA ILE A 152 14.68 -14.12 -3.66
C ILE A 152 15.10 -15.27 -4.56
N SER A 153 14.09 -16.04 -5.04
CA SER A 153 14.25 -17.02 -6.10
C SER A 153 13.48 -16.53 -7.32
N GLU A 154 14.21 -16.19 -8.36
CA GLU A 154 13.63 -15.71 -9.62
C GLU A 154 13.55 -16.84 -10.64
N LYS A 155 12.41 -16.92 -11.33
CA LYS A 155 12.18 -17.76 -12.49
C LYS A 155 11.73 -16.88 -13.66
N GLY A 156 12.65 -16.56 -14.53
CA GLY A 156 12.37 -16.02 -15.85
C GLY A 156 12.29 -17.15 -16.87
N PHE A 157 11.78 -16.86 -18.04
CA PHE A 157 11.63 -17.83 -19.14
C PHE A 157 12.84 -17.87 -20.08
N GLU A 158 13.90 -17.17 -19.77
CA GLU A 158 15.11 -17.07 -20.61
C GLU A 158 15.76 -18.44 -20.87
N SER A 159 15.74 -19.31 -19.86
CA SER A 159 16.28 -20.68 -19.96
C SER A 159 15.28 -21.71 -20.53
N GLY A 160 14.01 -21.33 -20.73
CA GLY A 160 12.96 -22.19 -21.21
C GLY A 160 11.72 -22.25 -20.32
N ASN A 161 10.83 -23.20 -20.64
CA ASN A 161 9.61 -23.43 -19.88
C ASN A 161 9.90 -24.35 -18.68
N PHE A 162 9.44 -23.95 -17.50
CA PHE A 162 9.49 -24.73 -16.25
C PHE A 162 8.08 -25.15 -15.76
N PHE A 163 7.03 -24.81 -16.50
CA PHE A 163 5.69 -25.28 -16.23
C PHE A 163 5.43 -26.61 -16.92
N VAL A 164 4.94 -27.59 -16.17
CA VAL A 164 4.58 -28.91 -16.65
C VAL A 164 3.07 -29.12 -16.55
N GLN A 165 2.52 -29.83 -17.48
CA GLN A 165 1.10 -30.15 -17.50
C GLN A 165 0.71 -31.01 -16.31
N THR A 166 -0.43 -30.72 -15.70
CA THR A 166 -0.99 -31.51 -14.61
C THR A 166 -2.50 -31.68 -14.77
N GLY A 167 -3.05 -32.77 -14.27
CA GLY A 167 -4.49 -33.07 -14.36
C GLY A 167 -5.05 -33.15 -15.78
N SER A 168 -6.37 -33.02 -15.88
CA SER A 168 -7.06 -32.91 -17.17
C SER A 168 -6.85 -31.53 -17.74
N ASN A 169 -6.23 -31.44 -18.89
CA ASN A 169 -5.80 -30.19 -19.50
C ASN A 169 -5.74 -30.34 -21.03
N ASN A 170 -6.29 -29.39 -21.75
CA ASN A 170 -6.24 -29.33 -23.21
C ASN A 170 -5.73 -28.00 -23.77
N GLY A 171 -5.36 -27.07 -22.88
CA GLY A 171 -4.57 -25.89 -23.20
C GLY A 171 -3.07 -26.22 -23.26
N SER A 172 -2.27 -25.29 -23.70
CA SER A 172 -0.81 -25.40 -23.79
C SER A 172 -0.10 -24.33 -22.95
N PHE A 173 1.09 -24.64 -22.47
CA PHE A 173 1.99 -23.65 -21.89
C PHE A 173 3.38 -23.79 -22.52
N SER A 174 3.87 -22.71 -23.09
CA SER A 174 5.13 -22.67 -23.84
C SER A 174 5.87 -21.35 -23.53
N VAL A 175 6.94 -21.12 -24.25
CA VAL A 175 7.69 -19.84 -24.19
C VAL A 175 7.49 -19.14 -25.54
N THR A 176 7.22 -17.82 -25.45
CA THR A 176 7.24 -16.94 -26.62
C THR A 176 8.52 -16.11 -26.65
N ASN A 177 8.99 -15.81 -27.86
CA ASN A 177 10.08 -14.88 -28.17
C ASN A 177 9.63 -13.76 -29.12
N GLN A 178 8.33 -13.61 -29.32
CA GLN A 178 7.78 -12.51 -30.11
C GLN A 178 7.98 -11.21 -29.31
N ALA A 179 8.67 -10.22 -29.90
CA ALA A 179 9.08 -9.03 -29.20
C ALA A 179 7.93 -8.21 -28.61
N ASP A 180 6.75 -8.27 -29.21
CA ASP A 180 5.52 -7.63 -28.73
C ASP A 180 4.80 -8.41 -27.62
N GLN A 181 5.22 -9.65 -27.34
CA GLN A 181 4.69 -10.56 -26.34
C GLN A 181 5.67 -10.81 -25.18
N VAL A 182 6.86 -10.22 -25.23
CA VAL A 182 7.88 -10.32 -24.18
C VAL A 182 7.82 -9.06 -23.30
N PHE A 183 7.86 -9.24 -21.98
CA PHE A 183 7.90 -8.11 -21.04
C PHE A 183 9.32 -7.59 -20.87
N GLU A 184 10.25 -8.48 -20.55
CA GLU A 184 11.66 -8.14 -20.32
C GLU A 184 12.56 -9.26 -20.83
N GLY A 185 13.79 -8.92 -21.24
CA GLY A 185 14.71 -9.91 -21.82
C GLY A 185 14.34 -10.33 -23.24
N ASN A 186 14.38 -11.65 -23.51
CA ASN A 186 14.14 -12.23 -24.83
C ASN A 186 12.95 -13.17 -24.88
N ARG A 187 12.42 -13.60 -23.73
CA ARG A 187 11.39 -14.63 -23.64
C ARG A 187 10.44 -14.39 -22.48
N SER A 188 9.15 -14.70 -22.69
CA SER A 188 8.11 -14.77 -21.66
C SER A 188 7.35 -16.09 -21.74
N GLY A 189 6.73 -16.50 -20.65
CA GLY A 189 5.83 -17.66 -20.63
C GLY A 189 4.52 -17.34 -21.33
N TRP A 190 3.97 -18.31 -22.05
CA TRP A 190 2.72 -18.19 -22.80
C TRP A 190 1.82 -19.38 -22.54
N GLY A 191 0.76 -19.17 -21.77
CA GLY A 191 -0.37 -20.07 -21.61
C GLY A 191 -1.43 -19.80 -22.67
N HIS A 192 -1.90 -20.82 -23.37
CA HIS A 192 -2.82 -20.67 -24.47
C HIS A 192 -3.92 -21.75 -24.46
N ILE A 193 -5.15 -21.31 -24.72
CA ILE A 193 -6.30 -22.21 -24.95
C ILE A 193 -6.97 -21.78 -26.25
N ASP A 194 -6.95 -22.66 -27.24
CA ASP A 194 -7.63 -22.45 -28.51
C ASP A 194 -9.15 -22.43 -28.37
N THR A 195 -9.82 -21.88 -29.36
CA THR A 195 -11.28 -21.96 -29.47
C THR A 195 -11.77 -23.41 -29.45
N GLY A 196 -12.84 -23.64 -28.68
CA GLY A 196 -13.40 -24.99 -28.49
C GLY A 196 -12.69 -25.84 -27.44
N LEU A 197 -11.53 -25.42 -26.93
CA LEU A 197 -10.85 -26.03 -25.79
C LEU A 197 -11.37 -25.42 -24.48
N SER A 198 -11.14 -26.05 -23.33
CA SER A 198 -11.86 -25.72 -22.11
C SER A 198 -10.99 -25.53 -20.88
N HIS A 199 -9.71 -25.89 -20.87
CA HIS A 199 -8.95 -25.91 -19.63
C HIS A 199 -7.44 -25.80 -19.86
N LEU A 200 -6.82 -24.94 -19.11
CA LEU A 200 -5.37 -24.84 -18.93
C LEU A 200 -5.07 -25.06 -17.45
N LEU A 201 -4.27 -26.04 -17.11
CA LEU A 201 -3.76 -26.29 -15.77
C LEU A 201 -2.31 -26.77 -15.86
N TYR A 202 -1.42 -25.93 -15.39
CA TYR A 202 0.02 -26.18 -15.36
C TYR A 202 0.56 -25.90 -13.96
N LYS A 203 1.56 -26.66 -13.54
CA LYS A 203 2.30 -26.44 -12.32
C LYS A 203 3.78 -26.26 -12.62
N ASP A 204 4.52 -25.61 -11.74
CA ASP A 204 5.97 -25.57 -11.88
C ASP A 204 6.58 -26.97 -11.58
N ASP A 205 7.82 -27.15 -11.99
CA ASP A 205 8.56 -28.40 -11.83
C ASP A 205 9.35 -28.46 -10.51
N GLU A 206 9.19 -27.43 -9.65
CA GLU A 206 9.92 -27.30 -8.39
C GLU A 206 9.03 -27.54 -7.16
N ASN A 207 9.56 -28.30 -6.22
CA ASN A 207 8.95 -28.44 -4.91
C ASN A 207 9.44 -27.33 -3.97
N LEU A 208 8.52 -26.48 -3.54
CA LEU A 208 8.78 -25.38 -2.63
C LEU A 208 8.53 -25.82 -1.19
N PHE A 209 9.44 -25.44 -0.26
CA PHE A 209 9.40 -25.83 1.13
C PHE A 209 9.17 -24.60 2.03
N TYR A 210 7.93 -24.12 2.05
CA TYR A 210 7.53 -23.01 2.92
C TYR A 210 6.72 -23.51 4.12
N GLN A 211 6.89 -22.85 5.26
CA GLN A 211 6.17 -23.20 6.48
C GLN A 211 5.07 -22.21 6.78
N SER A 212 4.05 -22.67 7.48
CA SER A 212 3.02 -21.80 8.03
C SER A 212 3.64 -20.71 8.91
N GLY A 213 3.20 -19.47 8.72
CA GLY A 213 3.75 -18.30 9.43
C GLY A 213 4.89 -17.59 8.70
N ASN A 214 5.45 -18.15 7.64
CA ASN A 214 6.38 -17.42 6.78
C ASN A 214 5.64 -16.35 5.98
N ASN A 215 6.28 -15.18 5.84
CA ASN A 215 5.90 -14.22 4.81
C ASN A 215 6.44 -14.71 3.47
N VAL A 216 5.56 -15.11 2.58
CA VAL A 216 5.93 -15.58 1.25
C VAL A 216 5.09 -14.86 0.23
N PHE A 217 5.75 -14.16 -0.68
CA PHE A 217 5.10 -13.46 -1.79
C PHE A 217 5.59 -14.02 -3.11
N LEU A 218 4.66 -14.13 -4.05
CA LEU A 218 4.98 -14.27 -5.46
C LEU A 218 4.81 -12.91 -6.12
N GLU A 219 5.89 -12.38 -6.65
CA GLU A 219 5.84 -11.25 -7.58
C GLU A 219 5.85 -11.79 -9.01
N MET A 220 5.04 -11.20 -9.89
CA MET A 220 5.10 -11.54 -11.31
C MET A 220 4.58 -10.40 -12.19
N ASN A 221 5.09 -10.31 -13.38
CA ASN A 221 4.48 -9.57 -14.46
C ASN A 221 3.54 -10.50 -15.24
N TYR A 222 2.35 -10.00 -15.56
CA TYR A 222 1.35 -10.79 -16.29
C TYR A 222 0.56 -9.95 -17.29
N SER A 223 0.05 -10.60 -18.30
CA SER A 223 -1.02 -10.11 -19.15
C SER A 223 -1.95 -11.27 -19.47
N SER A 224 -3.26 -11.04 -19.43
CA SER A 224 -4.26 -12.06 -19.79
C SER A 224 -5.53 -11.42 -20.32
N ASN A 225 -6.19 -12.06 -21.28
CA ASN A 225 -7.52 -11.70 -21.76
C ASN A 225 -8.64 -12.51 -21.10
N ASN A 226 -8.30 -13.43 -20.18
CA ASN A 226 -9.28 -14.22 -19.42
C ASN A 226 -8.93 -14.25 -17.94
N ILE A 227 -9.89 -14.60 -17.11
CA ILE A 227 -9.64 -14.86 -15.69
C ILE A 227 -8.75 -16.09 -15.54
N PHE A 228 -7.77 -16.03 -14.68
CA PHE A 228 -6.96 -17.18 -14.30
C PHE A 228 -6.69 -17.19 -12.80
N SER A 229 -6.44 -18.36 -12.23
CA SER A 229 -6.08 -18.53 -10.83
C SER A 229 -4.62 -18.93 -10.67
N VAL A 230 -4.05 -18.48 -9.56
CA VAL A 230 -2.70 -18.83 -9.11
C VAL A 230 -2.81 -19.37 -7.69
N GLY A 231 -2.04 -20.39 -7.37
CA GLY A 231 -2.07 -21.00 -6.06
C GLY A 231 -1.03 -22.10 -5.89
N PHE A 232 -1.21 -22.91 -4.85
CA PHE A 232 -0.37 -24.06 -4.58
C PHE A 232 -1.13 -25.39 -4.77
N ILE A 233 -0.49 -26.34 -5.44
CA ILE A 233 -0.75 -27.75 -5.23
C ILE A 233 0.10 -28.16 -4.03
N THR A 234 -0.55 -28.50 -2.93
CA THR A 234 0.12 -28.90 -1.69
C THR A 234 0.10 -30.41 -1.54
N THR A 235 1.17 -31.00 -1.02
CA THR A 235 1.26 -32.43 -0.73
C THR A 235 1.39 -32.67 0.76
N THR A 236 0.49 -33.48 1.31
CA THR A 236 0.47 -33.92 2.71
C THR A 236 0.27 -35.43 2.76
N GLY A 237 1.25 -36.17 3.32
CA GLY A 237 1.16 -37.63 3.42
C GLY A 237 0.97 -38.35 2.08
N GLY A 238 1.51 -37.80 1.00
CA GLY A 238 1.34 -38.30 -0.38
C GLY A 238 0.02 -37.93 -1.06
N ILE A 239 -0.86 -37.20 -0.39
CA ILE A 239 -2.10 -36.68 -0.98
C ILE A 239 -1.90 -35.25 -1.43
N THR A 240 -2.31 -34.95 -2.67
CA THR A 240 -2.24 -33.61 -3.23
C THR A 240 -3.57 -32.88 -3.14
N SER A 241 -3.55 -31.60 -2.84
CA SER A 241 -4.71 -30.72 -2.87
C SER A 241 -4.40 -29.40 -3.55
N LYS A 242 -5.33 -28.88 -4.33
CA LYS A 242 -5.20 -27.58 -5.01
C LYS A 242 -5.78 -26.48 -4.14
N ASN A 243 -4.98 -25.47 -3.84
CA ASN A 243 -5.31 -24.36 -2.94
C ASN A 243 -5.09 -23.04 -3.68
N VAL A 244 -6.18 -22.32 -3.95
CA VAL A 244 -6.14 -21.02 -4.65
C VAL A 244 -5.59 -19.95 -3.72
N ALA A 245 -4.58 -19.21 -4.17
CA ALA A 245 -4.11 -18.01 -3.49
C ALA A 245 -4.84 -16.77 -4.03
N LEU A 246 -4.98 -16.66 -5.35
CA LEU A 246 -5.60 -15.52 -5.99
C LEU A 246 -6.28 -15.87 -7.30
N ILE A 247 -7.43 -15.24 -7.56
CA ILE A 247 -8.08 -15.21 -8.86
C ILE A 247 -7.78 -13.85 -9.49
N ILE A 248 -7.16 -13.84 -10.66
CA ILE A 248 -6.65 -12.66 -11.35
C ILE A 248 -7.57 -12.31 -12.51
N ASN A 249 -8.01 -11.05 -12.53
CA ASN A 249 -8.83 -10.53 -13.61
C ASN A 249 -8.01 -10.21 -14.88
N PRO A 250 -8.63 -10.22 -16.05
CA PRO A 250 -7.96 -9.85 -17.29
C PRO A 250 -7.32 -8.47 -17.24
N SER A 251 -6.18 -8.33 -17.90
CA SER A 251 -5.52 -7.04 -18.14
C SER A 251 -5.63 -6.59 -19.59
N SER A 252 -5.78 -7.53 -20.50
CA SER A 252 -5.93 -7.33 -21.95
C SER A 252 -7.37 -7.59 -22.40
N SER A 253 -7.69 -7.21 -23.63
CA SER A 253 -9.00 -7.43 -24.28
C SER A 253 -8.81 -8.17 -25.61
N GLY A 254 -9.90 -8.53 -26.25
CA GLY A 254 -9.91 -9.23 -27.54
C GLY A 254 -9.30 -10.63 -27.45
N ASP A 255 -8.43 -10.96 -28.39
CA ASP A 255 -7.71 -12.24 -28.44
C ASP A 255 -6.53 -12.30 -27.45
N GLY A 256 -6.17 -11.19 -26.82
CA GLY A 256 -5.07 -11.09 -25.87
C GLY A 256 -3.66 -11.18 -26.46
N LEU A 257 -3.51 -11.21 -27.79
CA LEU A 257 -2.20 -11.28 -28.44
C LEU A 257 -1.41 -9.97 -28.41
N SER A 258 -2.06 -8.86 -28.01
CA SER A 258 -1.42 -7.59 -27.70
C SER A 258 -1.40 -7.41 -26.18
N PRO A 259 -0.35 -7.85 -25.47
CA PRO A 259 -0.32 -7.86 -24.02
C PRO A 259 -0.44 -6.46 -23.39
N VAL A 260 -1.28 -6.36 -22.37
CA VAL A 260 -1.31 -5.20 -21.44
C VAL A 260 -0.70 -5.68 -20.13
N TRP A 261 0.58 -5.48 -20.00
CA TRP A 261 1.35 -5.98 -18.87
C TRP A 261 1.02 -5.25 -17.57
N LYS A 262 0.92 -6.01 -16.49
CA LYS A 262 0.77 -5.54 -15.11
C LYS A 262 1.73 -6.30 -14.20
N LYS A 263 2.20 -5.63 -13.15
CA LYS A 263 2.92 -6.26 -12.04
C LYS A 263 1.94 -6.52 -10.90
N ILE A 264 2.08 -7.67 -10.23
CA ILE A 264 1.28 -8.05 -9.08
C ILE A 264 2.16 -8.67 -7.99
N TYR A 265 1.75 -8.46 -6.73
CA TYR A 265 2.34 -9.06 -5.53
C TYR A 265 1.28 -9.93 -4.88
N ILE A 266 1.49 -11.23 -4.84
CA ILE A 266 0.52 -12.21 -4.34
C ILE A 266 1.02 -12.73 -2.99
N ASP A 267 0.23 -12.52 -1.95
CA ASP A 267 0.51 -13.02 -0.60
C ASP A 267 0.05 -14.49 -0.48
N PHE A 268 1.00 -15.39 -0.28
CA PHE A 268 0.76 -16.81 -0.07
C PHE A 268 0.61 -17.20 1.40
N GLY A 269 0.78 -16.25 2.34
CA GLY A 269 0.71 -16.52 3.77
C GLY A 269 -0.58 -17.20 4.20
N TYR A 270 -1.73 -16.81 3.63
CA TYR A 270 -3.01 -17.45 3.92
C TYR A 270 -3.05 -18.91 3.48
N VAL A 271 -2.57 -19.22 2.27
CA VAL A 271 -2.56 -20.61 1.76
C VAL A 271 -1.68 -21.49 2.64
N LEU A 272 -0.53 -20.98 3.08
CA LEU A 272 0.37 -21.70 3.99
C LEU A 272 -0.28 -21.94 5.35
N GLN A 273 -1.01 -20.96 5.90
CA GLN A 273 -1.73 -21.10 7.16
C GLN A 273 -2.83 -22.17 7.10
N GLN A 274 -3.51 -22.32 5.96
CA GLN A 274 -4.54 -23.33 5.78
C GLN A 274 -3.97 -24.75 5.56
N ASN A 275 -2.67 -24.85 5.26
CA ASN A 275 -1.99 -26.11 4.97
C ASN A 275 -0.73 -26.32 5.83
N PRO A 276 -0.83 -26.27 7.18
CA PRO A 276 0.33 -26.23 8.06
C PRO A 276 1.15 -27.52 8.08
N THR A 277 0.58 -28.63 7.60
CA THR A 277 1.23 -29.94 7.56
C THR A 277 1.70 -30.34 6.15
N ALA A 278 1.60 -29.42 5.18
CA ALA A 278 2.08 -29.69 3.83
C ALA A 278 3.59 -29.89 3.83
N GLN A 279 4.02 -30.96 3.14
CA GLN A 279 5.43 -31.32 3.02
C GLN A 279 6.14 -30.46 1.99
N PHE A 280 5.47 -30.16 0.89
CA PHE A 280 5.92 -29.23 -0.14
C PHE A 280 4.75 -28.64 -0.92
N HIS A 281 5.05 -27.61 -1.69
CA HIS A 281 4.12 -26.83 -2.49
C HIS A 281 4.66 -26.70 -3.91
N GLU A 282 3.77 -26.77 -4.90
CA GLU A 282 4.08 -26.52 -6.31
C GLU A 282 3.19 -25.38 -6.79
N LEU A 283 3.77 -24.33 -7.36
CA LEU A 283 3.00 -23.23 -7.97
C LEU A 283 2.12 -23.80 -9.09
N TYR A 284 0.85 -23.43 -9.15
CA TYR A 284 0.03 -23.73 -10.31
C TYR A 284 -0.63 -22.50 -10.90
N ILE A 285 -0.93 -22.60 -12.18
CA ILE A 285 -1.71 -21.64 -12.94
C ILE A 285 -2.85 -22.39 -13.61
N GLU A 286 -4.06 -21.85 -13.48
CA GLU A 286 -5.26 -22.46 -14.06
C GLU A 286 -6.14 -21.42 -14.70
N SER A 287 -6.64 -21.71 -15.89
CA SER A 287 -7.64 -20.90 -16.57
C SER A 287 -8.70 -21.77 -17.23
N ILE A 288 -9.94 -21.30 -17.13
CA ILE A 288 -11.09 -21.87 -17.83
C ILE A 288 -11.68 -20.73 -18.65
N PRO A 289 -11.84 -20.89 -19.98
CA PRO A 289 -12.40 -19.85 -20.83
C PRO A 289 -13.79 -19.42 -20.38
N ALA A 290 -14.04 -18.12 -20.32
CA ALA A 290 -15.37 -17.57 -20.04
C ALA A 290 -16.37 -17.94 -21.16
N ASN A 291 -15.87 -18.11 -22.40
CA ASN A 291 -16.60 -18.68 -23.53
C ASN A 291 -15.62 -19.43 -24.43
N SER A 292 -16.12 -20.40 -25.20
CA SER A 292 -15.29 -21.22 -26.10
C SER A 292 -15.00 -20.58 -27.46
N SER A 293 -15.53 -19.38 -27.73
CA SER A 293 -15.43 -18.72 -29.04
C SER A 293 -14.21 -17.78 -29.13
N THR A 294 -13.62 -17.42 -28.01
CA THR A 294 -12.44 -16.55 -27.96
C THR A 294 -11.27 -17.33 -27.38
N PRO A 295 -10.11 -17.35 -28.03
CA PRO A 295 -8.93 -18.01 -27.50
C PRO A 295 -8.49 -17.27 -26.21
N VAL A 296 -7.90 -18.02 -25.29
CA VAL A 296 -7.30 -17.46 -24.08
C VAL A 296 -5.80 -17.36 -24.27
N ASN A 297 -5.25 -16.21 -23.94
CA ASN A 297 -3.82 -15.97 -23.89
C ASN A 297 -3.42 -15.38 -22.54
N ILE A 298 -2.47 -16.03 -21.87
CA ILE A 298 -1.89 -15.63 -20.60
C ILE A 298 -0.39 -15.53 -20.80
N PHE A 299 0.15 -14.34 -20.65
CA PHE A 299 1.59 -14.10 -20.67
C PHE A 299 2.09 -13.86 -19.26
N LEU A 300 3.23 -14.45 -18.91
CA LEU A 300 3.87 -14.35 -17.61
C LEU A 300 5.34 -14.04 -17.77
N ASP A 301 5.86 -13.21 -16.86
CA ASP A 301 7.29 -12.92 -16.81
C ASP A 301 7.73 -12.52 -15.40
N ASN A 302 9.05 -12.54 -15.16
CA ASN A 302 9.67 -12.09 -13.91
C ASN A 302 9.02 -12.68 -12.65
N LEU A 303 8.78 -13.99 -12.63
CA LEU A 303 8.28 -14.66 -11.43
C LEU A 303 9.37 -14.65 -10.36
N LYS A 304 9.05 -14.11 -9.18
CA LYS A 304 9.94 -14.06 -8.03
C LYS A 304 9.23 -14.55 -6.78
N TRP A 305 9.77 -15.58 -6.17
CA TRP A 305 9.43 -15.89 -4.79
C TRP A 305 10.27 -15.04 -3.87
N VAL A 306 9.62 -14.31 -2.98
CA VAL A 306 10.28 -13.42 -2.00
C VAL A 306 9.88 -13.83 -0.60
N THR A 307 10.87 -14.08 0.26
CA THR A 307 10.69 -14.54 1.64
C THR A 307 11.86 -14.05 2.53
N TRP A 308 11.77 -14.35 3.82
CA TRP A 308 12.86 -14.14 4.77
C TRP A 308 13.66 -15.42 4.96
#